data_869d40b392027d558f8611033984f472
#
_entry.id   869d40b392027d558f8611033984f472
#
_cell.length_a   1.000
_cell.length_b   1.000
_cell.length_c   1.000
_cell.angle_alpha   90.00
_cell.angle_beta   90.00
_cell.angle_gamma   90.00
#
_symmetry.space_group_name_H-M   'P 1'
#
loop_
_entity.id
_entity.type
_entity.pdbx_description
1 polymer ?
#
loop_
_entity_poly.entity_id
_entity_poly.type
_entity_poly.pdbx_seq_one_letter_code
_entity_poly.pdbx_strand_id
1 'polypeptide(L)'
;MPDSISLKIEGLDRIKRALENAGKQARKAAAFALNDTAKSIKTAASRDIRGRFNIQKNRLDPRIEITRATPDRLVASVTMRAAPIPVVDFGARPVTVTRRPLRRGVSVAILKGERRKRLKGAFLQTMRSGHRGVFVRAGASRLPILERKVISPVSMWKDYVDQHMAEAGPYLQRRMAAQLARLLKGQ
;
A
#
# COMPACT_ATOMS: atom_id res chain seq x y z
N MET A 1 9.18 13.47 11.65
CA MET A 1 7.72 13.36 11.46
C MET A 1 7.44 11.93 11.04
N PRO A 2 6.54 11.20 11.70
CA PRO A 2 6.24 9.82 11.30
C PRO A 2 5.51 9.83 9.96
N ASP A 3 6.21 9.40 8.93
CA ASP A 3 5.76 9.37 7.55
C ASP A 3 4.92 8.11 7.25
N SER A 4 3.99 7.75 8.12
CA SER A 4 3.11 6.61 7.92
C SER A 4 1.70 6.87 8.44
N ILE A 5 0.70 6.55 7.64
CA ILE A 5 -0.69 6.49 8.10
C ILE A 5 -1.01 5.06 8.46
N SER A 6 -1.42 4.84 9.72
CA SER A 6 -1.87 3.54 10.22
C SER A 6 -3.40 3.51 10.31
N LEU A 7 -3.97 2.42 9.86
CA LEU A 7 -5.36 2.09 10.08
C LEU A 7 -5.48 1.31 11.40
N LYS A 8 -6.14 1.88 12.39
CA LYS A 8 -6.49 1.20 13.63
C LYS A 8 -7.93 0.72 13.51
N ILE A 9 -8.17 -0.57 13.64
CA ILE A 9 -9.52 -1.10 13.63
C ILE A 9 -10.13 -0.83 15.00
N GLU A 10 -11.02 0.17 15.08
CA GLU A 10 -11.76 0.53 16.28
C GLU A 10 -13.03 -0.33 16.42
N GLY A 11 -13.56 -0.45 17.60
CA GLY A 11 -14.71 -1.31 17.92
C GLY A 11 -14.34 -2.54 18.74
N LEU A 12 -13.06 -2.71 19.05
CA LEU A 12 -12.54 -3.82 19.84
C LEU A 12 -12.77 -3.67 21.35
N ASP A 13 -13.13 -2.50 21.85
CA ASP A 13 -13.21 -2.28 23.30
C ASP A 13 -14.33 -3.11 23.97
N ARG A 14 -15.44 -3.36 23.26
CA ARG A 14 -16.48 -4.29 23.74
C ARG A 14 -15.99 -5.75 23.69
N ILE A 15 -15.33 -6.12 22.61
CA ILE A 15 -14.77 -7.46 22.42
C ILE A 15 -13.59 -7.67 23.37
N LYS A 16 -12.75 -6.65 23.57
CA LYS A 16 -11.61 -6.69 24.49
C LYS A 16 -12.06 -6.94 25.93
N ARG A 17 -13.07 -6.21 26.43
CA ARG A 17 -13.67 -6.43 27.77
C ARG A 17 -14.28 -7.83 27.91
N ALA A 18 -14.96 -8.35 26.90
CA ALA A 18 -15.47 -9.72 26.89
C ALA A 18 -14.34 -10.77 26.86
N LEU A 19 -13.18 -10.45 26.25
CA LEU A 19 -12.03 -11.35 26.13
C LEU A 19 -11.04 -11.24 27.29
N GLU A 20 -11.11 -10.20 28.14
CA GLU A 20 -10.27 -10.07 29.35
C GLU A 20 -10.51 -11.21 30.32
N ASN A 21 -11.76 -11.68 30.40
CA ASN A 21 -12.18 -12.86 31.22
C ASN A 21 -12.20 -14.17 30.40
N ALA A 22 -11.88 -14.12 29.11
CA ALA A 22 -11.92 -15.31 28.26
C ALA A 22 -10.61 -16.10 28.34
N GLY A 23 -10.72 -17.41 28.36
CA GLY A 23 -9.57 -18.30 28.40
C GLY A 23 -8.58 -18.09 27.22
N LYS A 24 -7.36 -18.57 27.39
CA LYS A 24 -6.23 -18.43 26.43
C LYS A 24 -6.60 -18.78 24.96
N GLN A 25 -7.51 -19.73 24.80
CA GLN A 25 -8.01 -20.17 23.49
C GLN A 25 -8.82 -19.07 22.76
N ALA A 26 -9.72 -18.37 23.47
CA ALA A 26 -10.52 -17.29 22.90
C ALA A 26 -9.64 -16.10 22.48
N ARG A 27 -8.60 -15.79 23.27
CA ARG A 27 -7.61 -14.74 22.91
C ARG A 27 -6.81 -15.11 21.66
N LYS A 28 -6.43 -16.39 21.49
CA LYS A 28 -5.82 -16.87 20.24
C LYS A 28 -6.76 -16.71 19.04
N ALA A 29 -8.03 -17.10 19.19
CA ALA A 29 -9.04 -16.96 18.12
C ALA A 29 -9.22 -15.49 17.71
N ALA A 30 -9.28 -14.58 18.69
CA ALA A 30 -9.37 -13.15 18.44
C ALA A 30 -8.15 -12.63 17.68
N ALA A 31 -6.94 -13.02 18.06
CA ALA A 31 -5.71 -12.65 17.35
C ALA A 31 -5.71 -13.16 15.90
N PHE A 32 -6.17 -14.40 15.66
CA PHE A 32 -6.31 -14.94 14.30
C PHE A 32 -7.33 -14.13 13.48
N ALA A 33 -8.51 -13.84 14.04
CA ALA A 33 -9.54 -13.06 13.35
C ALA A 33 -9.06 -11.65 12.96
N LEU A 34 -8.33 -10.98 13.87
CA LEU A 34 -7.71 -9.69 13.63
C LEU A 34 -6.67 -9.74 12.50
N ASN A 35 -5.82 -10.75 12.53
CA ASN A 35 -4.78 -10.93 11.51
C ASN A 35 -5.38 -11.26 10.15
N ASP A 36 -6.45 -12.07 10.09
CA ASP A 36 -7.16 -12.36 8.84
C ASP A 36 -7.85 -11.09 8.29
N THR A 37 -8.44 -10.28 9.17
CA THR A 37 -9.04 -8.99 8.79
C THR A 37 -7.98 -8.04 8.23
N ALA A 38 -6.82 -7.92 8.89
CA ALA A 38 -5.72 -7.09 8.41
C ALA A 38 -5.19 -7.54 7.03
N LYS A 39 -5.09 -8.86 6.79
CA LYS A 39 -4.72 -9.40 5.47
C LYS A 39 -5.76 -9.08 4.40
N SER A 40 -7.05 -9.19 4.75
CA SER A 40 -8.15 -8.85 3.83
C SER A 40 -8.12 -7.38 3.44
N ILE A 41 -7.94 -6.48 4.42
CA ILE A 41 -7.79 -5.04 4.20
C ILE A 41 -6.59 -4.75 3.30
N LYS A 42 -5.42 -5.33 3.56
CA LYS A 42 -4.23 -5.17 2.70
C LYS A 42 -4.53 -5.59 1.26
N THR A 43 -5.20 -6.72 1.07
CA THR A 43 -5.51 -7.27 -0.25
C THR A 43 -6.51 -6.37 -1.00
N ALA A 44 -7.56 -5.93 -0.32
CA ALA A 44 -8.56 -5.02 -0.88
C ALA A 44 -7.93 -3.67 -1.25
N ALA A 45 -7.17 -3.06 -0.33
CA ALA A 45 -6.45 -1.82 -0.58
C ALA A 45 -5.49 -1.90 -1.77
N SER A 46 -4.70 -2.97 -1.84
CA SER A 46 -3.81 -3.19 -2.98
C SER A 46 -4.58 -3.30 -4.30
N ARG A 47 -5.72 -3.99 -4.31
CA ARG A 47 -6.58 -4.15 -5.49
C ARG A 47 -7.17 -2.81 -5.93
N ASP A 48 -7.75 -2.06 -5.01
CA ASP A 48 -8.46 -0.82 -5.31
C ASP A 48 -7.50 0.30 -5.72
N ILE A 49 -6.37 0.46 -5.03
CA ILE A 49 -5.31 1.39 -5.44
C ILE A 49 -4.81 1.05 -6.85
N ARG A 50 -4.55 -0.23 -7.16
CA ARG A 50 -4.16 -0.66 -8.50
C ARG A 50 -5.31 -0.59 -9.52
N GLY A 51 -6.54 -0.54 -9.07
CA GLY A 51 -7.72 -0.26 -9.90
C GLY A 51 -7.67 1.16 -10.44
N ARG A 52 -7.30 2.13 -9.62
CA ARG A 52 -7.24 3.56 -9.95
C ARG A 52 -5.89 4.00 -10.51
N PHE A 53 -4.79 3.49 -9.95
CA PHE A 53 -3.43 3.90 -10.30
C PHE A 53 -2.72 2.86 -11.18
N ASN A 54 -1.89 3.34 -12.09
CA ASN A 54 -1.11 2.49 -12.99
C ASN A 54 0.18 1.98 -12.32
N ILE A 55 0.03 1.33 -11.16
CA ILE A 55 1.13 0.75 -10.40
C ILE A 55 1.02 -0.77 -10.35
N GLN A 56 2.16 -1.47 -10.42
CA GLN A 56 2.18 -2.92 -10.34
C GLN A 56 2.12 -3.40 -8.88
N LYS A 57 1.56 -4.60 -8.69
CA LYS A 57 1.42 -5.22 -7.36
C LYS A 57 2.75 -5.35 -6.62
N ASN A 58 3.80 -5.82 -7.30
CA ASN A 58 5.15 -6.00 -6.74
C ASN A 58 5.82 -4.68 -6.30
N ARG A 59 5.31 -3.53 -6.76
CA ARG A 59 5.79 -2.19 -6.37
C ARG A 59 4.96 -1.58 -5.26
N LEU A 60 3.67 -1.95 -5.15
CA LEU A 60 2.74 -1.42 -4.16
C LEU A 60 2.74 -2.26 -2.87
N ASP A 61 2.58 -3.59 -2.96
CA ASP A 61 2.39 -4.47 -1.81
C ASP A 61 3.51 -4.39 -0.74
N PRO A 62 4.80 -4.23 -1.10
CA PRO A 62 5.87 -4.06 -0.10
C PRO A 62 5.76 -2.76 0.71
N ARG A 63 4.95 -1.81 0.25
CA ARG A 63 4.72 -0.53 0.94
C ARG A 63 3.56 -0.61 1.93
N ILE A 64 2.75 -1.68 1.88
CA ILE A 64 1.63 -1.92 2.79
C ILE A 64 2.09 -2.98 3.81
N GLU A 65 2.32 -2.56 5.04
CA GLU A 65 2.79 -3.40 6.13
C GLU A 65 1.63 -3.79 7.06
N ILE A 66 1.73 -4.99 7.64
CA ILE A 66 0.80 -5.48 8.65
C ILE A 66 1.57 -5.69 9.93
N THR A 67 1.20 -4.98 11.00
CA THR A 67 1.58 -5.34 12.37
C THR A 67 0.54 -6.30 12.89
N ARG A 68 0.98 -7.51 13.26
CA ARG A 68 0.08 -8.60 13.64
C ARG A 68 -0.35 -8.47 15.10
N ALA A 69 -1.60 -8.85 15.37
CA ALA A 69 -2.09 -9.09 16.71
C ALA A 69 -1.49 -10.38 17.29
N THR A 70 -1.25 -10.36 18.58
CA THR A 70 -0.89 -11.54 19.38
C THR A 70 -1.97 -11.78 20.45
N PRO A 71 -2.03 -12.98 21.09
CA PRO A 71 -2.97 -13.22 22.18
C PRO A 71 -2.83 -12.24 23.35
N ASP A 72 -1.63 -11.72 23.58
CA ASP A 72 -1.35 -10.75 24.65
C ASP A 72 -1.63 -9.32 24.21
N ARG A 73 -1.54 -9.05 22.91
CA ARG A 73 -1.81 -7.74 22.31
C ARG A 73 -2.80 -7.90 21.16
N LEU A 74 -4.09 -7.76 21.46
CA LEU A 74 -5.19 -7.88 20.49
C LEU A 74 -5.38 -6.61 19.65
N VAL A 75 -4.33 -6.18 19.00
CA VAL A 75 -4.32 -5.04 18.06
C VAL A 75 -3.57 -5.44 16.80
N ALA A 76 -4.24 -5.39 15.65
CA ALA A 76 -3.60 -5.45 14.35
C ALA A 76 -3.66 -4.08 13.68
N SER A 77 -2.61 -3.70 12.96
CA SER A 77 -2.63 -2.48 12.17
C SER A 77 -2.14 -2.74 10.75
N VAL A 78 -2.69 -1.99 9.81
CA VAL A 78 -2.24 -1.97 8.43
C VAL A 78 -1.73 -0.55 8.14
N THR A 79 -0.48 -0.45 7.76
CA THR A 79 0.22 0.82 7.60
C THR A 79 0.77 0.94 6.18
N MET A 80 0.65 2.10 5.59
CA MET A 80 1.28 2.40 4.31
C MET A 80 2.49 3.31 4.51
N ARG A 81 3.66 2.92 4.00
CA ARG A 81 4.87 3.74 4.02
C ARG A 81 4.69 5.00 3.18
N ALA A 82 4.97 6.16 3.76
CA ALA A 82 4.77 7.46 3.13
C ALA A 82 5.87 7.85 2.12
N ALA A 83 6.93 7.06 1.99
CA ALA A 83 8.01 7.35 1.06
C ALA A 83 7.49 7.55 -0.38
N PRO A 84 7.76 8.70 -1.03
CA PRO A 84 7.24 8.98 -2.37
C PRO A 84 7.57 7.89 -3.38
N ILE A 85 6.60 7.54 -4.23
CA ILE A 85 6.75 6.47 -5.23
C ILE A 85 7.51 7.02 -6.45
N PRO A 86 8.60 6.36 -6.91
CA PRO A 86 9.27 6.73 -8.13
C PRO A 86 8.36 6.68 -9.36
N VAL A 87 8.51 7.63 -10.27
CA VAL A 87 7.73 7.68 -11.53
C VAL A 87 7.85 6.41 -12.36
N VAL A 88 8.99 5.74 -12.27
CA VAL A 88 9.26 4.48 -13.01
C VAL A 88 8.26 3.38 -12.65
N ASP A 89 7.78 3.36 -11.41
CA ASP A 89 6.84 2.35 -10.90
C ASP A 89 5.43 2.47 -11.52
N PHE A 90 5.12 3.60 -12.18
CA PHE A 90 3.88 3.83 -12.94
C PHE A 90 4.03 3.51 -14.45
N GLY A 91 4.91 2.59 -14.80
CA GLY A 91 5.09 2.16 -16.17
C GLY A 91 5.66 3.26 -17.10
N ALA A 92 6.60 4.03 -16.59
CA ALA A 92 7.28 5.06 -17.38
C ALA A 92 8.03 4.45 -18.58
N ARG A 93 7.93 5.09 -19.75
CA ARG A 93 8.54 4.63 -21.01
C ARG A 93 9.30 5.79 -21.68
N PRO A 94 10.47 5.54 -22.31
CA PRO A 94 11.13 6.56 -23.09
C PRO A 94 10.26 6.95 -24.30
N VAL A 95 10.27 8.22 -24.65
CA VAL A 95 9.63 8.71 -25.88
C VAL A 95 10.65 8.61 -27.00
N THR A 96 10.41 7.71 -27.94
CA THR A 96 11.24 7.52 -29.16
C THR A 96 10.60 8.27 -30.31
N VAL A 97 11.37 9.08 -31.03
CA VAL A 97 10.91 9.69 -32.27
C VAL A 97 11.56 8.93 -33.41
N THR A 98 10.75 8.42 -34.34
CA THR A 98 11.06 7.40 -35.36
C THR A 98 12.17 7.79 -36.36
N ARG A 99 12.53 9.04 -36.48
CA ARG A 99 13.52 9.50 -37.47
C ARG A 99 14.82 10.07 -36.90
N ARG A 100 14.94 10.22 -35.59
CA ARG A 100 16.20 10.59 -34.90
C ARG A 100 16.19 9.97 -33.49
N PRO A 101 17.27 9.30 -33.06
CA PRO A 101 17.32 8.64 -31.76
C PRO A 101 17.49 9.62 -30.58
N LEU A 102 16.99 10.83 -30.72
CA LEU A 102 16.96 11.81 -29.63
C LEU A 102 15.86 11.41 -28.65
N ARG A 103 16.27 10.83 -27.52
CA ARG A 103 15.42 10.56 -26.37
C ARG A 103 14.79 11.85 -25.85
N ARG A 104 13.62 12.22 -26.37
CA ARG A 104 12.95 13.49 -26.06
C ARG A 104 12.06 13.41 -24.82
N GLY A 105 12.50 12.74 -23.77
CA GLY A 105 11.78 12.66 -22.50
C GLY A 105 11.22 11.27 -22.20
N VAL A 106 10.43 11.21 -21.13
CA VAL A 106 9.77 9.99 -20.63
C VAL A 106 8.27 10.23 -20.64
N SER A 107 7.48 9.26 -21.06
CA SER A 107 6.02 9.28 -20.95
C SER A 107 5.55 8.41 -19.81
N VAL A 108 4.56 8.90 -19.04
CA VAL A 108 3.97 8.20 -17.91
C VAL A 108 2.46 8.44 -17.86
N ALA A 109 1.71 7.45 -17.43
CA ALA A 109 0.31 7.59 -17.00
C ALA A 109 0.24 7.13 -15.54
N ILE A 110 -0.12 8.03 -14.65
CA ILE A 110 -0.20 7.76 -13.21
C ILE A 110 -1.54 7.10 -12.90
N LEU A 111 -2.63 7.67 -13.39
CA LEU A 111 -3.96 7.08 -13.26
C LEU A 111 -4.25 6.16 -14.47
N LYS A 112 -5.01 5.12 -14.23
CA LYS A 112 -5.53 4.26 -15.30
C LYS A 112 -6.56 5.03 -16.13
N GLY A 113 -6.54 4.80 -17.44
CA GLY A 113 -7.43 5.50 -18.37
C GLY A 113 -6.98 6.91 -18.74
N GLU A 114 -6.03 7.51 -18.03
CA GLU A 114 -5.48 8.80 -18.43
C GLU A 114 -4.51 8.70 -19.62
N ARG A 115 -4.54 9.74 -20.46
CA ARG A 115 -3.53 9.92 -21.51
C ARG A 115 -2.14 10.08 -20.88
N ARG A 116 -1.16 9.37 -21.42
CA ARG A 116 0.22 9.47 -20.96
C ARG A 116 0.75 10.89 -21.07
N LYS A 117 1.24 11.43 -19.96
CA LYS A 117 1.86 12.76 -19.89
C LYS A 117 3.34 12.63 -20.19
N ARG A 118 3.87 13.55 -21.01
CA ARG A 118 5.30 13.60 -21.34
C ARG A 118 6.04 14.47 -20.34
N LEU A 119 7.06 13.89 -19.71
CA LEU A 119 8.02 14.61 -18.89
C LEU A 119 9.19 15.07 -19.76
N LYS A 120 9.17 16.35 -20.16
CA LYS A 120 10.24 16.96 -20.96
C LYS A 120 11.56 16.97 -20.16
N GLY A 121 12.69 16.72 -20.83
CA GLY A 121 14.01 16.69 -20.19
C GLY A 121 14.27 15.50 -19.25
N ALA A 122 13.27 14.66 -19.02
CA ALA A 122 13.45 13.45 -18.23
C ALA A 122 14.04 12.31 -19.06
N PHE A 123 14.82 11.46 -18.42
CA PHE A 123 15.41 10.26 -19.01
C PHE A 123 15.31 9.09 -18.06
N LEU A 124 15.28 7.89 -18.61
CA LEU A 124 15.21 6.64 -17.89
C LEU A 124 16.61 6.07 -17.81
N GLN A 125 17.10 5.80 -16.60
CA GLN A 125 18.45 5.30 -16.35
C GLN A 125 18.45 4.22 -15.28
N THR A 126 19.33 3.24 -15.45
CA THR A 126 19.71 2.29 -14.40
C THR A 126 21.06 2.71 -13.85
N MET A 127 21.13 2.91 -12.55
CA MET A 127 22.37 3.27 -11.84
C MET A 127 23.28 2.05 -11.65
N ARG A 128 24.52 2.26 -11.27
CA ARG A 128 25.47 1.17 -10.93
C ARG A 128 24.96 0.25 -9.82
N SER A 129 24.16 0.80 -8.89
CA SER A 129 23.50 0.05 -7.82
C SER A 129 22.37 -0.86 -8.28
N GLY A 130 22.05 -0.92 -9.58
CA GLY A 130 20.87 -1.61 -10.12
C GLY A 130 19.57 -0.82 -9.98
N HIS A 131 19.58 0.34 -9.30
CA HIS A 131 18.39 1.17 -9.17
C HIS A 131 18.01 1.78 -10.52
N ARG A 132 16.79 1.49 -10.98
CA ARG A 132 16.21 2.04 -12.20
C ARG A 132 15.22 3.15 -11.85
N GLY A 133 15.42 4.34 -12.40
CA GLY A 133 14.59 5.51 -12.11
C GLY A 133 14.38 6.40 -13.33
N VAL A 134 13.47 7.36 -13.18
CA VAL A 134 13.29 8.48 -14.09
C VAL A 134 13.96 9.71 -13.50
N PHE A 135 14.94 10.24 -14.19
CA PHE A 135 15.77 11.35 -13.70
C PHE A 135 15.61 12.58 -14.57
N VAL A 136 15.88 13.74 -13.98
CA VAL A 136 16.06 15.01 -14.68
C VAL A 136 17.40 15.62 -14.26
N ARG A 137 18.00 16.43 -15.11
CA ARG A 137 19.16 17.24 -14.74
C ARG A 137 18.71 18.43 -13.93
N ALA A 138 19.42 18.76 -12.86
CA ALA A 138 19.13 19.94 -12.06
C ALA A 138 19.42 21.25 -12.80
N GLY A 139 20.34 21.22 -13.77
CA GLY A 139 20.73 22.36 -14.60
C GLY A 139 21.19 21.92 -15.99
N ALA A 140 21.96 22.77 -16.67
CA ALA A 140 22.54 22.50 -17.98
C ALA A 140 23.66 21.44 -17.92
N SER A 141 24.34 21.35 -16.78
CA SER A 141 25.44 20.40 -16.57
C SER A 141 24.96 18.95 -16.52
N ARG A 142 25.90 18.01 -16.77
CA ARG A 142 25.63 16.56 -16.70
C ARG A 142 25.14 16.11 -15.34
N LEU A 143 25.65 16.68 -14.27
CA LEU A 143 25.33 16.44 -12.85
C LEU A 143 25.02 17.78 -12.16
N PRO A 144 24.23 17.77 -11.05
CA PRO A 144 23.56 16.62 -10.46
C PRO A 144 22.30 16.22 -11.22
N ILE A 145 21.88 14.96 -11.02
CA ILE A 145 20.62 14.44 -11.51
C ILE A 145 19.67 14.21 -10.33
N LEU A 146 18.39 14.50 -10.53
CA LEU A 146 17.33 14.36 -9.53
C LEU A 146 16.34 13.30 -10.00
N GLU A 147 16.02 12.34 -9.11
CA GLU A 147 14.98 11.35 -9.38
C GLU A 147 13.60 11.98 -9.32
N ARG A 148 12.79 11.74 -10.33
CA ARG A 148 11.37 12.13 -10.32
C ARG A 148 10.57 11.13 -9.51
N LYS A 149 10.01 11.60 -8.42
CA LYS A 149 9.06 10.90 -7.56
C LYS A 149 7.70 11.57 -7.71
N VAL A 150 6.64 10.78 -7.61
CA VAL A 150 5.26 11.27 -7.76
C VAL A 150 4.49 10.86 -6.52
N ILE A 151 3.53 11.65 -6.13
CA ILE A 151 2.45 11.40 -5.16
C ILE A 151 2.92 10.71 -3.87
N SER A 152 2.58 11.30 -2.76
CA SER A 152 2.63 10.63 -1.47
C SER A 152 1.68 9.44 -1.49
N PRO A 153 2.13 8.21 -1.17
CA PRO A 153 1.24 7.05 -0.98
C PRO A 153 0.14 7.31 0.03
N VAL A 154 0.38 8.26 0.92
CA VAL A 154 -0.55 8.71 1.96
C VAL A 154 -1.90 9.15 1.37
N SER A 155 -1.91 9.92 0.27
CA SER A 155 -3.16 10.33 -0.36
C SER A 155 -3.94 9.15 -0.95
N MET A 156 -3.23 8.18 -1.57
CA MET A 156 -3.86 6.95 -2.08
C MET A 156 -4.46 6.11 -0.96
N TRP A 157 -3.77 6.05 0.18
CA TRP A 157 -4.20 5.29 1.36
C TRP A 157 -5.38 5.96 2.05
N LYS A 158 -5.36 7.29 2.19
CA LYS A 158 -6.45 8.06 2.77
C LYS A 158 -7.75 7.85 2.00
N ASP A 159 -7.72 8.00 0.68
CA ASP A 159 -8.88 7.77 -0.19
C ASP A 159 -9.48 6.36 0.01
N TYR A 160 -8.61 5.33 0.13
CA TYR A 160 -9.05 3.96 0.40
C TYR A 160 -9.69 3.82 1.78
N VAL A 161 -9.04 4.36 2.81
CA VAL A 161 -9.51 4.28 4.20
C VAL A 161 -10.87 4.95 4.35
N ASP A 162 -11.02 6.16 3.82
CA ASP A 162 -12.27 6.93 3.89
C ASP A 162 -13.46 6.19 3.24
N GLN A 163 -13.19 5.40 2.19
CA GLN A 163 -14.22 4.63 1.48
C GLN A 163 -14.58 3.29 2.13
N HIS A 164 -13.63 2.62 2.77
CA HIS A 164 -13.79 1.20 3.19
C HIS A 164 -13.73 0.96 4.70
N MET A 165 -13.51 2.01 5.51
CA MET A 165 -13.44 1.85 6.98
C MET A 165 -14.74 1.28 7.56
N ALA A 166 -15.89 1.66 7.05
CA ALA A 166 -17.18 1.20 7.54
C ALA A 166 -17.37 -0.33 7.41
N GLU A 167 -16.72 -0.96 6.42
CA GLU A 167 -16.83 -2.40 6.17
C GLU A 167 -15.92 -3.26 7.06
N ALA A 168 -14.88 -2.67 7.64
CA ALA A 168 -13.89 -3.41 8.43
C ALA A 168 -14.49 -4.01 9.71
N GLY A 169 -15.37 -3.29 10.39
CA GLY A 169 -16.04 -3.75 11.62
C GLY A 169 -16.93 -4.98 11.39
N PRO A 170 -17.91 -4.94 10.50
CA PRO A 170 -18.74 -6.09 10.15
C PRO A 170 -17.94 -7.30 9.65
N TYR A 171 -16.87 -7.09 8.90
CA TYR A 171 -16.00 -8.16 8.45
C TYR A 171 -15.27 -8.84 9.61
N LEU A 172 -14.73 -8.05 10.56
CA LEU A 172 -14.08 -8.56 11.76
C LEU A 172 -15.05 -9.39 12.61
N GLN A 173 -16.28 -8.90 12.82
CA GLN A 173 -17.30 -9.62 13.60
C GLN A 173 -17.59 -11.00 12.99
N ARG A 174 -17.79 -11.09 11.68
CA ARG A 174 -17.99 -12.36 10.96
C ARG A 174 -16.80 -13.30 11.13
N ARG A 175 -15.59 -12.80 11.04
CA ARG A 175 -14.37 -13.60 11.21
C ARG A 175 -14.19 -14.10 12.62
N MET A 176 -14.51 -13.26 13.63
CA MET A 176 -14.48 -13.68 15.02
C MET A 176 -15.49 -14.77 15.32
N ALA A 177 -16.73 -14.61 14.87
CA ALA A 177 -17.76 -15.64 15.01
C ALA A 177 -17.33 -16.98 14.39
N ALA A 178 -16.75 -16.95 13.20
CA ALA A 178 -16.23 -18.16 12.53
C ALA A 178 -15.08 -18.83 13.31
N GLN A 179 -14.17 -18.06 13.89
CA GLN A 179 -13.05 -18.61 14.67
C GLN A 179 -13.53 -19.19 16.01
N LEU A 180 -14.46 -18.53 16.68
CA LEU A 180 -15.07 -19.05 17.91
C LEU A 180 -15.85 -20.35 17.65
N ALA A 181 -16.65 -20.40 16.57
CA ALA A 181 -17.37 -21.61 16.17
C ALA A 181 -16.43 -22.80 15.88
N ARG A 182 -15.24 -22.54 15.30
CA ARG A 182 -14.22 -23.59 15.10
C ARG A 182 -13.65 -24.12 16.41
N LEU A 183 -13.41 -23.24 17.37
CA LEU A 183 -12.92 -23.65 18.69
C LEU A 183 -13.94 -24.54 19.44
N LEU A 184 -15.23 -24.20 19.33
CA LEU A 184 -16.31 -24.97 19.97
C LEU A 184 -16.54 -26.36 19.32
N LYS A 185 -16.25 -26.49 18.00
CA LYS A 185 -16.34 -27.75 17.29
C LYS A 185 -15.12 -28.66 17.46
N GLY A 186 -14.01 -28.12 17.93
CA GLY A 186 -12.77 -28.87 18.18
C GLY A 186 -12.59 -29.35 19.62
N GLN A 187 -13.61 -29.16 20.47
CA GLN A 187 -13.73 -29.75 21.76
C GLN A 187 -14.71 -30.93 21.66
#